data_82e966d43cdae26824fdc53d7c689afc
#
_entry.id   82e966d43cdae26824fdc53d7c689afc
#
_cell.length_a   1.000
_cell.length_b   1.000
_cell.length_c   1.000
_cell.angle_alpha   90.00
_cell.angle_beta   90.00
_cell.angle_gamma   90.00
#
_symmetry.space_group_name_H-M   'P 1'
#
loop_
_entity.id
_entity.type
_entity.pdbx_description
1 polymer ?
#
loop_
_entity_poly.entity_id
_entity_poly.type
_entity_poly.pdbx_seq_one_letter_code
_entity_poly.pdbx_strand_id
1 'polypeptide(L)'
;MMKRHNILTVLAVLLLTFAACDKNSAPGFSFTTDSILTLTFDKELDAAFVGVGTQNYNPVGMRRSGDTLFIANRAEGSDGVWVVRASTGELLYSLTGWTYNGKNEKFDNQVMDVAVSSDYIFVVNRSSRIDLFRRNDYSYVTTIGRTGWQSSSLLQCEA
;
A
#
# COMPACT_ATOMS: atom_id res chain seq x y z
N MET A 1 16.77 50.64 -41.40
CA MET A 1 15.60 51.27 -40.77
C MET A 1 14.52 50.19 -40.60
N MET A 2 14.54 49.43 -39.49
CA MET A 2 13.56 48.37 -39.23
C MET A 2 12.18 49.02 -38.90
N LYS A 3 11.17 48.63 -39.64
CA LYS A 3 9.82 49.19 -39.49
C LYS A 3 9.29 48.86 -38.10
N ARG A 4 8.89 49.88 -37.32
CA ARG A 4 8.31 49.79 -35.97
C ARG A 4 7.17 48.75 -35.79
N HIS A 5 6.52 48.34 -36.89
CA HIS A 5 5.42 47.40 -36.89
C HIS A 5 5.84 45.96 -36.60
N ASN A 6 7.09 45.55 -36.90
CA ASN A 6 7.55 44.19 -36.67
C ASN A 6 7.90 43.91 -35.19
N ILE A 7 8.26 44.96 -34.45
CA ILE A 7 8.61 44.82 -33.02
C ILE A 7 7.34 44.60 -32.18
N LEU A 8 6.28 45.28 -32.52
CA LEU A 8 4.96 45.12 -31.78
C LEU A 8 4.39 43.73 -32.01
N THR A 9 4.47 43.21 -33.24
CA THR A 9 3.95 41.87 -33.57
C THR A 9 4.74 40.77 -32.90
N VAL A 10 6.08 40.88 -32.83
CA VAL A 10 6.96 39.91 -32.12
C VAL A 10 6.71 39.97 -30.62
N LEU A 11 6.48 41.16 -30.02
CA LEU A 11 6.20 41.30 -28.61
C LEU A 11 4.81 40.73 -28.25
N ALA A 12 3.81 40.88 -29.10
CA ALA A 12 2.48 40.32 -28.92
C ALA A 12 2.49 38.77 -29.00
N VAL A 13 3.28 38.18 -29.91
CA VAL A 13 3.43 36.73 -30.02
C VAL A 13 4.21 36.19 -28.83
N LEU A 14 5.21 36.90 -28.32
CA LEU A 14 5.96 36.48 -27.14
C LEU A 14 5.11 36.51 -25.87
N LEU A 15 4.24 37.50 -25.74
CA LEU A 15 3.29 37.58 -24.60
C LEU A 15 2.22 36.49 -24.62
N LEU A 16 1.81 36.00 -25.81
CA LEU A 16 0.84 34.91 -25.92
C LEU A 16 1.42 33.53 -25.59
N THR A 17 2.73 33.35 -25.70
CA THR A 17 3.38 32.08 -25.36
C THR A 17 3.56 31.86 -23.86
N PHE A 18 3.50 32.92 -23.04
CA PHE A 18 3.57 32.78 -21.58
C PHE A 18 2.20 32.56 -20.91
N ALA A 19 1.09 32.74 -21.61
CA ALA A 19 -0.25 32.51 -21.07
C ALA A 19 -0.72 31.05 -21.15
N ALA A 20 0.09 30.15 -21.73
CA ALA A 20 -0.30 28.75 -21.99
C ALA A 20 0.20 27.74 -20.95
N CYS A 21 0.78 28.19 -19.84
CA CYS A 21 1.11 27.32 -18.71
C CYS A 21 0.29 27.70 -17.48
N ASP A 22 -1.02 27.56 -17.59
CA ASP A 22 -1.86 27.49 -16.39
C ASP A 22 -1.65 26.12 -15.76
N LYS A 23 -0.82 26.07 -14.72
CA LYS A 23 -0.51 24.85 -13.95
C LYS A 23 -1.72 24.29 -13.20
N ASN A 24 -2.87 24.95 -13.30
CA ASN A 24 -4.10 24.62 -12.55
C ASN A 24 -5.18 23.97 -13.40
N SER A 25 -4.94 23.69 -14.67
CA SER A 25 -5.96 23.10 -15.57
C SER A 25 -5.82 21.59 -15.76
N ALA A 26 -5.37 20.85 -14.76
CA ALA A 26 -5.65 19.42 -14.73
C ALA A 26 -7.16 19.25 -14.48
N PRO A 27 -7.91 18.62 -15.38
CA PRO A 27 -9.36 18.48 -15.20
C PRO A 27 -9.64 17.68 -13.93
N GLY A 28 -10.24 18.35 -12.94
CA GLY A 28 -10.72 17.72 -11.71
C GLY A 28 -10.02 18.07 -10.41
N PHE A 29 -8.96 18.92 -10.41
CA PHE A 29 -8.37 19.42 -9.17
C PHE A 29 -8.51 20.94 -9.08
N SER A 30 -9.50 21.39 -8.33
CA SER A 30 -9.59 22.76 -7.85
C SER A 30 -8.92 22.84 -6.49
N PHE A 31 -7.71 23.39 -6.43
CA PHE A 31 -7.11 23.81 -5.16
C PHE A 31 -7.64 25.19 -4.82
N THR A 32 -8.61 25.25 -3.92
CA THR A 32 -8.92 26.52 -3.28
C THR A 32 -7.79 26.82 -2.30
N THR A 33 -7.15 27.96 -2.46
CA THR A 33 -6.00 28.43 -1.65
C THR A 33 -6.31 28.61 -0.16
N ASP A 34 -7.56 28.40 0.26
CA ASP A 34 -8.02 28.64 1.63
C ASP A 34 -8.11 27.37 2.50
N SER A 35 -7.83 26.18 1.96
CA SER A 35 -7.77 24.97 2.78
C SER A 35 -6.33 24.65 3.15
N ILE A 36 -5.89 25.18 4.28
CA ILE A 36 -4.66 24.68 4.93
C ILE A 36 -4.97 23.27 5.41
N LEU A 37 -4.39 22.27 4.75
CA LEU A 37 -4.42 20.90 5.25
C LEU A 37 -3.58 20.85 6.52
N THR A 38 -4.23 20.89 7.67
CA THR A 38 -3.56 20.69 8.96
C THR A 38 -3.47 19.19 9.22
N LEU A 39 -2.25 18.65 9.18
CA LEU A 39 -1.97 17.29 9.61
C LEU A 39 -1.79 17.30 11.13
N THR A 40 -2.69 16.64 11.83
CA THR A 40 -2.58 16.39 13.27
C THR A 40 -2.13 14.96 13.50
N PHE A 41 -1.15 14.79 14.40
CA PHE A 41 -0.78 13.48 14.89
C PHE A 41 -1.96 12.89 15.69
N ASP A 42 -2.45 11.73 15.30
CA ASP A 42 -3.57 11.05 15.97
C ASP A 42 -3.02 10.07 17.02
N LYS A 43 -2.29 9.08 16.58
CA LYS A 43 -1.69 8.06 17.46
C LYS A 43 -0.55 7.31 16.78
N GLU A 44 0.30 6.72 17.57
CA GLU A 44 1.31 5.77 17.15
C GLU A 44 0.71 4.34 17.14
N LEU A 45 1.02 3.60 16.09
CA LEU A 45 0.61 2.19 15.94
C LEU A 45 1.82 1.32 16.26
N ASP A 46 2.28 1.37 17.50
CA ASP A 46 3.42 0.61 17.98
C ASP A 46 3.03 -0.78 18.55
N ALA A 47 4.02 -1.51 19.04
CA ALA A 47 3.81 -2.82 19.65
C ALA A 47 2.88 -2.78 20.87
N ALA A 48 2.94 -1.69 21.66
CA ALA A 48 2.11 -1.51 22.83
C ALA A 48 0.65 -1.27 22.46
N PHE A 49 0.39 -0.51 21.40
CA PHE A 49 -0.96 -0.31 20.88
C PHE A 49 -1.63 -1.61 20.44
N VAL A 50 -0.86 -2.52 19.84
CA VAL A 50 -1.33 -3.85 19.38
C VAL A 50 -1.33 -4.87 20.52
N GLY A 51 -0.78 -4.54 21.69
CA GLY A 51 -0.73 -5.41 22.87
C GLY A 51 0.26 -6.56 22.75
N VAL A 52 1.36 -6.38 22.00
CA VAL A 52 2.39 -7.41 21.79
C VAL A 52 3.76 -6.95 22.27
N GLY A 53 4.68 -7.88 22.47
CA GLY A 53 6.08 -7.54 22.76
C GLY A 53 6.78 -6.92 21.57
N THR A 54 7.70 -5.98 21.80
CA THR A 54 8.43 -5.27 20.74
C THR A 54 9.22 -6.20 19.82
N GLN A 55 9.75 -7.32 20.35
CA GLN A 55 10.45 -8.34 19.57
C GLN A 55 9.55 -9.06 18.55
N ASN A 56 8.24 -9.04 18.76
CA ASN A 56 7.25 -9.68 17.89
C ASN A 56 6.64 -8.69 16.89
N TYR A 57 7.03 -7.41 16.91
CA TYR A 57 6.44 -6.37 16.10
C TYR A 57 7.48 -5.78 15.14
N ASN A 58 7.38 -6.15 13.87
CA ASN A 58 8.19 -5.62 12.78
C ASN A 58 7.28 -5.39 11.55
N PRO A 59 6.44 -4.34 11.59
CA PRO A 59 5.51 -4.05 10.50
C PRO A 59 6.27 -3.58 9.26
N VAL A 60 5.96 -4.19 8.11
CA VAL A 60 6.56 -3.85 6.80
C VAL A 60 5.54 -3.29 5.83
N GLY A 61 4.26 -3.51 6.08
CA GLY A 61 3.16 -2.96 5.28
C GLY A 61 1.87 -2.92 6.09
N MET A 62 0.96 -2.02 5.70
CA MET A 62 -0.34 -1.88 6.38
C MET A 62 -1.41 -1.46 5.41
N ARG A 63 -2.62 -1.98 5.60
CA ARG A 63 -3.84 -1.53 4.91
C ARG A 63 -4.98 -1.37 5.90
N ARG A 64 -5.75 -0.32 5.71
CA ARG A 64 -6.97 -0.06 6.49
C ARG A 64 -8.21 -0.32 5.65
N SER A 65 -9.20 -0.97 6.24
CA SER A 65 -10.53 -1.14 5.66
C SER A 65 -11.59 -1.00 6.76
N GLY A 66 -12.28 0.14 6.78
CA GLY A 66 -13.17 0.51 7.87
C GLY A 66 -12.42 0.65 9.19
N ASP A 67 -12.89 -0.04 10.24
CA ASP A 67 -12.22 -0.08 11.55
C ASP A 67 -11.25 -1.26 11.70
N THR A 68 -10.77 -1.81 10.59
CA THR A 68 -9.82 -2.92 10.59
C THR A 68 -8.51 -2.51 9.95
N LEU A 69 -7.40 -2.80 10.63
CA LEU A 69 -6.04 -2.72 10.10
C LEU A 69 -5.55 -4.13 9.79
N PHE A 70 -4.96 -4.30 8.62
CA PHE A 70 -4.24 -5.48 8.21
C PHE A 70 -2.76 -5.11 8.18
N ILE A 71 -1.97 -5.70 9.07
CA ILE A 71 -0.56 -5.37 9.28
C ILE A 71 0.28 -6.54 8.81
N ALA A 72 1.06 -6.33 7.75
CA ALA A 72 2.09 -7.27 7.33
C ALA A 72 3.24 -7.18 8.34
N ASN A 73 3.41 -8.21 9.17
CA ASN A 73 4.40 -8.29 10.22
C ASN A 73 5.48 -9.30 9.85
N ARG A 74 6.75 -8.91 9.92
CA ARG A 74 7.91 -9.75 9.57
C ARG A 74 8.83 -10.02 10.76
N ALA A 75 8.28 -10.13 11.94
CA ALA A 75 9.06 -10.49 13.12
C ALA A 75 9.23 -12.01 13.20
N GLU A 76 10.43 -12.46 13.55
CA GLU A 76 10.75 -13.87 13.68
C GLU A 76 9.81 -14.57 14.70
N GLY A 77 9.23 -15.71 14.30
CA GLY A 77 8.28 -16.46 15.11
C GLY A 77 6.85 -15.92 15.14
N SER A 78 6.61 -14.69 14.63
CA SER A 78 5.28 -14.09 14.52
C SER A 78 5.00 -13.46 13.15
N ASP A 79 5.74 -13.93 12.14
CA ASP A 79 5.64 -13.52 10.76
C ASP A 79 4.26 -13.84 10.17
N GLY A 80 3.65 -12.87 9.51
CA GLY A 80 2.31 -13.05 8.95
C GLY A 80 1.52 -11.77 8.79
N VAL A 81 0.19 -11.89 8.80
CA VAL A 81 -0.71 -10.73 8.77
C VAL A 81 -1.49 -10.67 10.06
N TRP A 82 -1.37 -9.56 10.77
CA TRP A 82 -2.17 -9.27 11.93
C TRP A 82 -3.38 -8.44 11.57
N VAL A 83 -4.53 -8.88 12.01
CA VAL A 83 -5.80 -8.19 11.84
C VAL A 83 -6.14 -7.52 13.15
N VAL A 84 -6.18 -6.20 13.16
CA VAL A 84 -6.26 -5.37 14.37
C VAL A 84 -7.44 -4.41 14.24
N ARG A 85 -8.16 -4.17 15.33
CA ARG A 85 -9.17 -3.11 15.39
C ARG A 85 -8.48 -1.74 15.43
N ALA A 86 -8.71 -0.92 14.44
CA ALA A 86 -8.02 0.37 14.29
C ALA A 86 -8.31 1.36 15.43
N SER A 87 -9.53 1.31 15.98
CA SER A 87 -9.95 2.21 17.06
C SER A 87 -9.30 1.89 18.41
N THR A 88 -9.08 0.61 18.72
CA THR A 88 -8.67 0.14 20.05
C THR A 88 -7.30 -0.53 20.11
N GLY A 89 -6.73 -0.98 18.97
CA GLY A 89 -5.54 -1.81 18.94
C GLY A 89 -5.76 -3.29 19.22
N GLU A 90 -7.01 -3.70 19.47
CA GLU A 90 -7.34 -5.10 19.74
C GLU A 90 -6.91 -6.01 18.60
N LEU A 91 -6.09 -7.03 18.90
CA LEU A 91 -5.72 -8.07 17.95
C LEU A 91 -6.92 -9.01 17.73
N LEU A 92 -7.52 -8.93 16.54
CA LEU A 92 -8.70 -9.73 16.16
C LEU A 92 -8.29 -11.11 15.65
N TYR A 93 -7.19 -11.18 14.89
CA TYR A 93 -6.68 -12.41 14.32
C TYR A 93 -5.19 -12.30 13.97
N SER A 94 -4.47 -13.43 14.04
CA SER A 94 -3.08 -13.54 13.63
C SER A 94 -2.95 -14.66 12.59
N LEU A 95 -2.77 -14.26 11.33
CA LEU A 95 -2.59 -15.17 10.20
C LEU A 95 -1.10 -15.44 10.03
N THR A 96 -0.57 -16.47 10.69
CA THR A 96 0.86 -16.84 10.67
C THR A 96 1.17 -18.08 9.84
N GLY A 97 0.14 -18.77 9.35
CA GLY A 97 0.28 -19.96 8.51
C GLY A 97 -1.07 -20.53 8.11
N TRP A 98 -1.04 -21.56 7.28
CA TRP A 98 -2.22 -22.26 6.75
C TRP A 98 -1.92 -23.70 6.43
N THR A 99 -2.96 -24.51 6.18
CA THR A 99 -2.78 -25.88 5.70
C THR A 99 -3.02 -25.94 4.21
N TYR A 100 -2.09 -26.54 3.46
CA TYR A 100 -2.23 -26.81 2.03
C TYR A 100 -1.77 -28.24 1.70
N ASN A 101 -2.64 -29.00 1.04
CA ASN A 101 -2.38 -30.42 0.71
C ASN A 101 -1.93 -31.26 1.92
N GLY A 102 -2.54 -31.02 3.09
CA GLY A 102 -2.22 -31.72 4.35
C GLY A 102 -0.89 -31.32 5.00
N LYS A 103 -0.21 -30.30 4.47
CA LYS A 103 1.02 -29.73 5.04
C LYS A 103 0.73 -28.36 5.67
N ASN A 104 1.37 -28.10 6.80
CA ASN A 104 1.37 -26.78 7.41
C ASN A 104 2.37 -25.88 6.70
N GLU A 105 1.89 -24.81 6.11
CA GLU A 105 2.67 -23.77 5.44
C GLU A 105 2.79 -22.56 6.38
N LYS A 106 3.88 -21.81 6.23
CA LYS A 106 4.18 -20.58 6.97
C LYS A 106 4.72 -19.50 6.04
N PHE A 107 4.80 -18.28 6.53
CA PHE A 107 5.38 -17.16 5.79
C PHE A 107 6.92 -17.12 5.86
N ASP A 108 7.54 -17.69 6.89
CA ASP A 108 8.99 -17.87 7.06
C ASP A 108 9.82 -16.57 6.92
N ASN A 109 9.42 -15.49 7.62
CA ASN A 109 10.04 -14.16 7.55
C ASN A 109 10.05 -13.55 6.14
N GLN A 110 9.07 -13.90 5.33
CA GLN A 110 9.01 -13.53 3.92
C GLN A 110 7.92 -12.50 3.60
N VAL A 111 7.07 -12.15 4.56
CA VAL A 111 5.99 -11.19 4.34
C VAL A 111 6.57 -9.81 4.00
N MET A 112 6.12 -9.22 2.90
CA MET A 112 6.58 -7.92 2.40
C MET A 112 5.49 -6.86 2.44
N ASP A 113 4.25 -7.22 2.08
CA ASP A 113 3.12 -6.29 2.08
C ASP A 113 1.80 -7.07 2.16
N VAL A 114 0.71 -6.34 2.37
CA VAL A 114 -0.64 -6.86 2.38
C VAL A 114 -1.56 -5.94 1.59
N ALA A 115 -2.44 -6.51 0.76
CA ALA A 115 -3.53 -5.80 0.12
C ALA A 115 -4.86 -6.46 0.50
N VAL A 116 -5.94 -5.69 0.50
CA VAL A 116 -7.26 -6.21 0.87
C VAL A 116 -8.34 -5.72 -0.09
N SER A 117 -9.28 -6.60 -0.39
CA SER A 117 -10.53 -6.28 -1.08
C SER A 117 -11.73 -6.49 -0.14
N SER A 118 -12.95 -6.44 -0.68
CA SER A 118 -14.16 -6.84 0.04
C SER A 118 -14.09 -8.28 0.56
N ASP A 119 -13.54 -9.19 -0.23
CA ASP A 119 -13.67 -10.64 -0.04
C ASP A 119 -12.35 -11.34 0.27
N TYR A 120 -11.20 -10.69 -0.05
CA TYR A 120 -9.90 -11.35 0.01
C TYR A 120 -8.83 -10.51 0.68
N ILE A 121 -7.85 -11.22 1.24
CA ILE A 121 -6.57 -10.71 1.73
C ILE A 121 -5.48 -11.29 0.83
N PHE A 122 -4.64 -10.44 0.27
CA PHE A 122 -3.50 -10.77 -0.58
C PHE A 122 -2.24 -10.51 0.24
N VAL A 123 -1.45 -11.54 0.49
CA VAL A 123 -0.19 -11.44 1.24
C VAL A 123 0.97 -11.60 0.28
N VAL A 124 1.74 -10.53 0.12
CA VAL A 124 2.92 -10.51 -0.75
C VAL A 124 4.10 -11.07 -0.01
N ASN A 125 4.75 -12.08 -0.57
CA ASN A 125 5.92 -12.73 -0.02
C ASN A 125 7.17 -12.46 -0.85
N ARG A 126 8.32 -12.38 -0.17
CA ARG A 126 9.64 -12.17 -0.79
C ARG A 126 10.02 -13.25 -1.81
N SER A 127 9.46 -14.44 -1.68
CA SER A 127 9.68 -15.57 -2.62
C SER A 127 8.91 -15.43 -3.95
N SER A 128 8.57 -14.21 -4.37
CA SER A 128 7.83 -13.91 -5.61
C SER A 128 6.49 -14.63 -5.67
N ARG A 129 5.80 -14.71 -4.56
CA ARG A 129 4.46 -15.30 -4.47
C ARG A 129 3.49 -14.37 -3.75
N ILE A 130 2.21 -14.51 -4.08
CA ILE A 130 1.10 -13.87 -3.39
C ILE A 130 0.20 -14.98 -2.85
N ASP A 131 0.07 -15.06 -1.55
CA ASP A 131 -0.85 -15.99 -0.89
C ASP A 131 -2.20 -15.30 -0.69
N LEU A 132 -3.28 -15.97 -1.12
CA LEU A 132 -4.64 -15.45 -1.12
C LEU A 132 -5.47 -16.14 -0.05
N PHE A 133 -6.12 -15.34 0.79
CA PHE A 133 -7.00 -15.80 1.87
C PHE A 133 -8.37 -15.15 1.76
N ARG A 134 -9.41 -15.84 2.23
CA ARG A 134 -10.73 -15.23 2.41
C ARG A 134 -10.69 -14.24 3.56
N ARG A 135 -11.38 -13.12 3.41
CA ARG A 135 -11.38 -12.09 4.43
C ARG A 135 -12.32 -12.40 5.61
N ASN A 136 -13.39 -13.16 5.37
CA ASN A 136 -14.43 -13.44 6.35
C ASN A 136 -14.03 -14.50 7.39
N ASP A 137 -13.19 -15.46 7.03
CA ASP A 137 -12.79 -16.59 7.87
C ASP A 137 -11.30 -16.88 7.88
N TYR A 138 -10.51 -16.06 7.14
CA TYR A 138 -9.05 -16.17 6.99
C TYR A 138 -8.59 -17.50 6.36
N SER A 139 -9.49 -18.25 5.73
CA SER A 139 -9.15 -19.52 5.08
C SER A 139 -8.31 -19.29 3.83
N TYR A 140 -7.32 -20.16 3.63
CA TYR A 140 -6.48 -20.15 2.44
C TYR A 140 -7.26 -20.49 1.19
N VAL A 141 -7.03 -19.77 0.09
CA VAL A 141 -7.65 -19.97 -1.21
C VAL A 141 -6.66 -20.55 -2.21
N THR A 142 -5.56 -19.83 -2.45
CA THR A 142 -4.56 -20.22 -3.44
C THR A 142 -3.28 -19.40 -3.27
N THR A 143 -2.22 -19.81 -3.99
CA THR A 143 -0.98 -19.04 -4.15
C THR A 143 -0.76 -18.72 -5.62
N ILE A 144 -0.49 -17.47 -5.93
CA ILE A 144 -0.08 -16.97 -7.25
C ILE A 144 1.46 -16.85 -7.24
N GLY A 145 2.14 -17.34 -8.29
CA GLY A 145 3.60 -17.22 -8.41
C GLY A 145 4.41 -18.25 -7.63
N ARG A 146 3.84 -19.40 -7.25
CA ARG A 146 4.53 -20.43 -6.48
C ARG A 146 5.78 -20.95 -7.23
N THR A 147 6.93 -21.04 -6.54
CA THR A 147 8.17 -21.62 -7.07
C THR A 147 7.94 -23.03 -7.63
N GLY A 148 8.33 -23.24 -8.89
CA GLY A 148 8.14 -24.49 -9.63
C GLY A 148 7.25 -24.37 -10.88
N TRP A 149 6.59 -23.25 -11.11
CA TRP A 149 5.87 -22.95 -12.35
C TRP A 149 6.84 -22.30 -13.35
N GLN A 150 7.27 -23.05 -14.30
CA GLN A 150 8.39 -22.72 -15.21
C GLN A 150 8.15 -21.57 -16.19
N SER A 151 7.08 -20.84 -16.20
CA SER A 151 6.92 -19.79 -17.21
C SER A 151 6.09 -18.57 -16.81
N SER A 152 5.63 -18.52 -15.59
CA SER A 152 4.83 -17.39 -15.10
C SER A 152 5.16 -16.96 -13.68
N SER A 153 6.42 -17.21 -13.25
CA SER A 153 6.93 -16.52 -12.08
C SER A 153 6.76 -15.03 -12.32
N LEU A 154 5.98 -14.37 -11.48
CA LEU A 154 5.99 -12.93 -11.41
C LEU A 154 7.46 -12.54 -11.26
N LEU A 155 8.05 -12.05 -12.37
CA LEU A 155 9.40 -11.52 -12.39
C LEU A 155 9.47 -10.52 -11.24
N GLN A 156 10.38 -10.79 -10.30
CA GLN A 156 10.73 -9.95 -9.16
C GLN A 156 10.02 -8.59 -9.17
N CYS A 157 8.97 -8.45 -8.37
CA CYS A 157 8.45 -7.13 -8.05
C CYS A 157 9.48 -6.46 -7.13
N GLU A 158 10.49 -5.86 -7.73
CA GLU A 158 11.32 -4.87 -7.04
C GLU A 158 10.51 -3.57 -6.97
N ALA A 159 10.22 -3.15 -5.77
CA ALA A 159 9.65 -1.84 -5.49
C ALA A 159 10.76 -0.80 -5.36
#